data_0194c6eda0afa363814f47b7dfe0e3fe
#
_entry.id   0194c6eda0afa363814f47b7dfe0e3fe
#
_cell.length_a   1.000
_cell.length_b   1.000
_cell.length_c   1.000
_cell.angle_alpha   90.00
_cell.angle_beta   90.00
_cell.angle_gamma   90.00
#
_symmetry.space_group_name_H-M   'P 1'
#
loop_
_entity.id
_entity.type
_entity.pdbx_description
1 polymer ?
#
loop_
_entity_poly.entity_id
_entity_poly.type
_entity_poly.pdbx_seq_one_letter_code
_entity_poly.pdbx_strand_id
1 'polypeptide(L)'
;DGRPIHQQLDDYGCRLQPVPPRPEAFKEVARYFYTDADGVIRYQIAREESASGNKRFKQFDAQGKFGIKNKGIDPLPYRLHEIAGRPDEPVHILEGEKCVEALIAESGVLATTNSGGGGQWSEIHSMRLRDRDCYVFEDNDAKGRAHARKVIESLTAFTDSIQLIHFREFPDKYDAADFLKTHDYEELMQRAEFIDETAVEIELDFENEDDSGVPLSYEVLSIADLYAMPPAKWLIDGVIAERELTV
;
A
#
# COMPACT_ATOMS: atom_id res chain seq x y z
N ASP A 1 50.58 -19.57 28.03
CA ASP A 1 49.56 -20.56 28.25
C ASP A 1 48.78 -20.71 26.94
N GLY A 2 48.48 -21.89 26.47
CA GLY A 2 47.87 -22.13 25.15
C GLY A 2 46.36 -21.85 25.07
N ARG A 3 45.80 -21.12 26.02
CA ARG A 3 44.35 -20.77 26.00
C ARG A 3 44.05 -19.75 24.91
N PRO A 4 42.85 -19.78 24.32
CA PRO A 4 42.40 -18.74 23.37
C PRO A 4 42.43 -17.35 23.99
N ILE A 5 42.77 -16.34 23.20
CA ILE A 5 42.92 -14.92 23.64
C ILE A 5 41.71 -14.40 24.41
N HIS A 6 40.48 -14.77 24.02
CA HIS A 6 39.26 -14.34 24.71
C HIS A 6 39.16 -14.80 26.14
N GLN A 7 39.66 -16.05 26.47
CA GLN A 7 39.72 -16.56 27.84
C GLN A 7 40.82 -15.87 28.66
N GLN A 8 41.92 -15.46 28.03
CA GLN A 8 42.97 -14.72 28.71
C GLN A 8 42.53 -13.31 29.07
N LEU A 9 41.72 -12.67 28.22
CA LEU A 9 41.19 -11.32 28.43
C LEU A 9 40.11 -11.27 29.53
N ASP A 10 39.33 -12.37 29.71
CA ASP A 10 38.36 -12.49 30.80
C ASP A 10 39.03 -12.46 32.17
N ASP A 11 40.23 -13.03 32.31
CA ASP A 11 41.01 -13.05 33.56
C ASP A 11 41.45 -11.60 33.97
N TYR A 12 41.53 -10.68 33.02
CA TYR A 12 41.85 -9.26 33.26
C TYR A 12 40.60 -8.37 33.33
N GLY A 13 39.39 -8.96 33.33
CA GLY A 13 38.12 -8.19 33.34
C GLY A 13 37.81 -7.48 32.02
N CYS A 14 38.59 -7.76 30.96
CA CYS A 14 38.37 -7.20 29.63
C CYS A 14 37.35 -8.05 28.85
N ARG A 15 36.08 -7.73 28.95
CA ARG A 15 35.07 -8.33 28.07
C ARG A 15 35.17 -7.71 26.67
N LEU A 16 35.53 -8.54 25.67
CA LEU A 16 35.41 -8.15 24.29
C LEU A 16 33.90 -7.89 23.99
N GLN A 17 33.55 -6.66 23.72
CA GLN A 17 32.23 -6.35 23.18
C GLN A 17 32.11 -7.01 21.80
N PRO A 18 31.02 -7.73 21.51
CA PRO A 18 30.81 -8.24 20.16
C PRO A 18 30.87 -7.07 19.16
N VAL A 19 31.75 -7.23 18.18
CA VAL A 19 31.82 -6.23 17.08
C VAL A 19 30.45 -6.19 16.41
N PRO A 20 29.79 -5.04 16.38
CA PRO A 20 28.49 -4.93 15.73
C PRO A 20 28.63 -5.38 14.26
N PRO A 21 27.67 -6.13 13.73
CA PRO A 21 27.71 -6.56 12.34
C PRO A 21 27.85 -5.31 11.43
N ARG A 22 28.67 -5.43 10.40
CA ARG A 22 28.81 -4.34 9.43
C ARG A 22 27.43 -4.01 8.88
N PRO A 23 27.07 -2.71 8.80
CA PRO A 23 25.83 -2.31 8.16
C PRO A 23 25.73 -2.92 6.77
N GLU A 24 24.57 -3.48 6.46
CA GLU A 24 24.31 -4.05 5.15
C GLU A 24 24.41 -2.96 4.06
N ALA A 25 25.12 -3.28 2.99
CA ALA A 25 25.25 -2.35 1.85
C ALA A 25 24.02 -2.47 0.94
N PHE A 26 23.42 -1.33 0.61
CA PHE A 26 22.29 -1.22 -0.30
C PHE A 26 22.71 -0.48 -1.56
N LYS A 27 22.22 -0.95 -2.71
CA LYS A 27 22.43 -0.32 -4.01
C LYS A 27 21.08 0.14 -4.58
N GLU A 28 21.01 1.35 -5.12
CA GLU A 28 19.83 1.82 -5.85
C GLU A 28 19.67 0.95 -7.11
N VAL A 29 18.48 0.37 -7.25
CA VAL A 29 18.09 -0.51 -8.38
C VAL A 29 17.00 0.12 -9.25
N ALA A 30 16.23 1.08 -8.72
CA ALA A 30 15.23 1.82 -9.46
C ALA A 30 15.00 3.19 -8.81
N ARG A 31 14.53 4.14 -9.63
CA ARG A 31 14.08 5.47 -9.19
C ARG A 31 12.78 5.83 -9.90
N TYR A 32 11.78 6.20 -9.10
CA TYR A 32 10.43 6.51 -9.53
C TYR A 32 10.17 7.99 -9.33
N PHE A 33 9.63 8.65 -10.36
CA PHE A 33 9.36 10.09 -10.36
C PHE A 33 7.86 10.31 -10.21
N TYR A 34 7.47 10.98 -9.15
CA TYR A 34 6.08 11.36 -8.93
C TYR A 34 5.85 12.76 -9.48
N THR A 35 4.98 12.83 -10.47
CA THR A 35 4.63 14.08 -11.17
C THR A 35 3.21 14.51 -10.83
N ASP A 36 2.96 15.82 -10.90
CA ASP A 36 1.59 16.31 -10.94
C ASP A 36 0.95 16.09 -12.33
N ALA A 37 -0.30 16.57 -12.51
CA ALA A 37 -1.05 16.40 -13.77
C ALA A 37 -0.38 17.12 -14.97
N ASP A 38 0.39 18.16 -14.71
CA ASP A 38 1.12 18.92 -15.74
C ASP A 38 2.49 18.30 -16.08
N GLY A 39 2.85 17.17 -15.46
CA GLY A 39 4.11 16.46 -15.67
C GLY A 39 5.30 17.03 -14.88
N VAL A 40 5.06 17.97 -13.96
CA VAL A 40 6.13 18.54 -13.13
C VAL A 40 6.48 17.56 -12.02
N ILE A 41 7.76 17.19 -11.91
CA ILE A 41 8.26 16.32 -10.84
C ILE A 41 8.06 17.01 -9.48
N ARG A 42 7.35 16.34 -8.57
CA ARG A 42 7.08 16.83 -7.21
C ARG A 42 7.98 16.16 -6.18
N TYR A 43 8.27 14.88 -6.33
CA TYR A 43 9.20 14.12 -5.51
C TYR A 43 9.64 12.83 -6.21
N GLN A 44 10.62 12.14 -5.63
CA GLN A 44 11.19 10.93 -6.18
C GLN A 44 11.30 9.86 -5.08
N ILE A 45 11.11 8.60 -5.46
CA ILE A 45 11.33 7.43 -4.61
C ILE A 45 12.44 6.59 -5.22
N ALA A 46 13.51 6.35 -4.48
CA ALA A 46 14.54 5.39 -4.87
C ALA A 46 14.32 4.07 -4.14
N ARG A 47 14.26 3.00 -4.90
CA ARG A 47 14.28 1.63 -4.40
C ARG A 47 15.71 1.14 -4.34
N GLU A 48 16.13 0.70 -3.17
CA GLU A 48 17.46 0.12 -2.96
C GLU A 48 17.32 -1.33 -2.50
N GLU A 49 18.21 -2.18 -2.98
CA GLU A 49 18.28 -3.58 -2.61
C GLU A 49 19.68 -3.94 -2.10
N SER A 50 19.71 -4.85 -1.13
CA SER A 50 20.96 -5.43 -0.63
C SER A 50 21.27 -6.76 -1.31
N ALA A 51 22.49 -7.24 -1.13
CA ALA A 51 22.92 -8.55 -1.64
C ALA A 51 22.13 -9.73 -1.01
N SER A 52 21.55 -9.54 0.18
CA SER A 52 20.70 -10.53 0.84
C SER A 52 19.23 -10.47 0.40
N GLY A 53 18.85 -9.55 -0.50
CA GLY A 53 17.49 -9.38 -1.00
C GLY A 53 16.61 -8.46 -0.15
N ASN A 54 17.16 -7.84 0.91
CA ASN A 54 16.42 -6.83 1.67
C ASN A 54 16.18 -5.58 0.83
N LYS A 55 15.01 -4.96 1.01
CA LYS A 55 14.57 -3.78 0.26
C LYS A 55 14.42 -2.60 1.21
N ARG A 56 14.78 -1.41 0.74
CA ARG A 56 14.44 -0.15 1.39
C ARG A 56 14.12 0.92 0.37
N PHE A 57 13.33 1.90 0.79
CA PHE A 57 12.92 3.03 -0.04
C PHE A 57 13.44 4.32 0.56
N LYS A 58 13.95 5.19 -0.29
CA LYS A 58 14.40 6.53 0.07
C LYS A 58 13.62 7.57 -0.68
N GLN A 59 13.22 8.62 0.01
CA GLN A 59 12.46 9.71 -0.56
C GLN A 59 13.34 10.95 -0.77
N PHE A 60 13.18 11.56 -1.94
CA PHE A 60 13.90 12.74 -2.38
C PHE A 60 12.89 13.80 -2.84
N ASP A 61 13.28 15.08 -2.76
CA ASP A 61 12.48 16.14 -3.37
C ASP A 61 12.55 16.12 -4.90
N ALA A 62 11.92 17.11 -5.55
CA ALA A 62 11.93 17.25 -7.00
C ALA A 62 13.34 17.42 -7.57
N GLN A 63 14.26 18.02 -6.82
CA GLN A 63 15.65 18.27 -7.21
C GLN A 63 16.61 17.13 -6.85
N GLY A 64 16.09 16.04 -6.25
CA GLY A 64 16.90 14.88 -5.87
C GLY A 64 17.61 15.02 -4.53
N LYS A 65 17.23 15.95 -3.66
CA LYS A 65 17.78 16.08 -2.31
C LYS A 65 17.10 15.10 -1.36
N PHE A 66 17.88 14.26 -0.68
CA PHE A 66 17.43 13.26 0.28
C PHE A 66 16.89 13.87 1.57
N GLY A 67 15.91 13.19 2.17
CA GLY A 67 15.49 13.45 3.56
C GLY A 67 14.39 14.50 3.70
N ILE A 68 13.75 14.93 2.61
CA ILE A 68 12.57 15.76 2.69
C ILE A 68 11.37 14.84 2.89
N LYS A 69 10.80 14.88 4.10
CA LYS A 69 9.42 14.43 4.27
C LYS A 69 8.57 15.38 3.42
N ASN A 70 7.61 14.84 2.65
CA ASN A 70 6.69 15.61 1.77
C ASN A 70 5.80 16.58 2.56
N LYS A 71 6.39 17.45 3.38
CA LYS A 71 5.65 18.45 4.14
C LYS A 71 5.03 19.44 3.16
N GLY A 72 3.70 19.36 3.03
CA GLY A 72 2.93 20.28 2.19
C GLY A 72 2.86 19.90 0.71
N ILE A 73 3.23 18.66 0.35
CA ILE A 73 2.92 18.09 -0.96
C ILE A 73 1.82 17.06 -0.77
N ASP A 74 0.69 17.24 -1.44
CA ASP A 74 -0.39 16.25 -1.45
C ASP A 74 0.12 14.91 -1.98
N PRO A 75 -0.36 13.79 -1.44
CA PRO A 75 -0.08 12.48 -1.99
C PRO A 75 -0.53 12.41 -3.46
N LEU A 76 0.34 11.88 -4.33
CA LEU A 76 0.06 11.79 -5.75
C LEU A 76 0.00 10.32 -6.18
N PRO A 77 -0.95 9.94 -7.04
CA PRO A 77 -0.83 8.70 -7.80
C PRO A 77 0.47 8.71 -8.62
N TYR A 78 1.16 7.60 -8.66
CA TYR A 78 2.34 7.45 -9.52
C TYR A 78 1.93 7.64 -10.99
N ARG A 79 2.75 8.34 -11.79
CA ARG A 79 2.47 8.65 -13.21
C ARG A 79 1.17 9.44 -13.46
N LEU A 80 0.78 10.33 -12.52
CA LEU A 80 -0.47 11.09 -12.60
C LEU A 80 -0.64 11.87 -13.92
N HIS A 81 0.43 12.40 -14.50
CA HIS A 81 0.36 13.14 -15.76
C HIS A 81 -0.11 12.28 -16.94
N GLU A 82 0.27 10.99 -16.97
CA GLU A 82 -0.19 10.06 -18.02
C GLU A 82 -1.68 9.75 -17.85
N ILE A 83 -2.11 9.56 -16.60
CA ILE A 83 -3.52 9.37 -16.25
C ILE A 83 -4.34 10.59 -16.68
N ALA A 84 -3.85 11.80 -16.38
CA ALA A 84 -4.52 13.05 -16.77
C ALA A 84 -4.55 13.26 -18.29
N GLY A 85 -3.52 12.79 -18.99
CA GLY A 85 -3.41 12.89 -20.45
C GLY A 85 -4.32 11.92 -21.24
N ARG A 86 -4.84 10.88 -20.59
CA ARG A 86 -5.68 9.84 -21.22
C ARG A 86 -6.99 9.64 -20.41
N PRO A 87 -7.91 10.63 -20.40
CA PRO A 87 -9.07 10.68 -19.49
C PRO A 87 -10.07 9.54 -19.65
N ASP A 88 -10.18 8.95 -20.83
CA ASP A 88 -11.20 7.95 -21.16
C ASP A 88 -10.69 6.51 -21.02
N GLU A 89 -9.41 6.32 -20.64
CA GLU A 89 -8.83 5.00 -20.50
C GLU A 89 -8.95 4.48 -19.05
N PRO A 90 -9.16 3.17 -18.84
CA PRO A 90 -9.18 2.58 -17.52
C PRO A 90 -7.82 2.68 -16.83
N VAL A 91 -7.84 2.66 -15.49
CA VAL A 91 -6.63 2.79 -14.65
C VAL A 91 -6.42 1.53 -13.81
N HIS A 92 -5.22 0.97 -13.88
CA HIS A 92 -4.80 -0.21 -13.14
C HIS A 92 -4.05 0.23 -11.87
N ILE A 93 -4.47 -0.25 -10.70
CA ILE A 93 -3.93 0.17 -9.40
C ILE A 93 -3.25 -1.03 -8.75
N LEU A 94 -1.93 -0.97 -8.60
CA LEU A 94 -1.08 -2.03 -8.06
C LEU A 94 -0.45 -1.60 -6.73
N GLU A 95 0.08 -2.55 -5.93
CA GLU A 95 0.66 -2.24 -4.62
C GLU A 95 1.95 -1.41 -4.72
N GLY A 96 2.75 -1.60 -5.76
CA GLY A 96 4.05 -0.93 -5.86
C GLY A 96 4.52 -0.60 -7.28
N GLU A 97 5.43 0.37 -7.34
CA GLU A 97 5.93 0.95 -8.61
C GLU A 97 6.57 -0.11 -9.54
N LYS A 98 7.22 -1.15 -8.97
CA LYS A 98 7.82 -2.23 -9.77
C LYS A 98 6.76 -2.99 -10.60
N CYS A 99 5.61 -3.29 -9.99
CA CYS A 99 4.50 -3.98 -10.65
C CYS A 99 3.83 -3.06 -11.68
N VAL A 100 3.70 -1.76 -11.37
CA VAL A 100 3.22 -0.74 -12.32
C VAL A 100 4.11 -0.71 -13.57
N GLU A 101 5.42 -0.61 -13.41
CA GLU A 101 6.35 -0.58 -14.54
C GLU A 101 6.32 -1.87 -15.37
N ALA A 102 6.19 -3.03 -14.71
CA ALA A 102 6.07 -4.32 -15.39
C ALA A 102 4.80 -4.40 -16.25
N LEU A 103 3.66 -3.96 -15.71
CA LEU A 103 2.38 -3.97 -16.43
C LEU A 103 2.40 -3.02 -17.62
N ILE A 104 2.94 -1.80 -17.46
CA ILE A 104 3.04 -0.82 -18.54
C ILE A 104 3.99 -1.32 -19.64
N ALA A 105 5.11 -1.93 -19.26
CA ALA A 105 6.07 -2.45 -20.23
C ALA A 105 5.47 -3.57 -21.10
N GLU A 106 4.58 -4.38 -20.54
CA GLU A 106 3.91 -5.47 -21.26
C GLU A 106 2.78 -4.97 -22.15
N SER A 107 1.96 -4.04 -21.67
CA SER A 107 0.66 -3.74 -22.31
C SER A 107 0.48 -2.28 -22.73
N GLY A 108 1.29 -1.35 -22.23
CA GLY A 108 1.15 0.09 -22.50
C GLY A 108 -0.08 0.76 -21.83
N VAL A 109 -0.79 0.06 -20.95
CA VAL A 109 -1.97 0.57 -20.25
C VAL A 109 -1.63 1.63 -19.22
N LEU A 110 -2.64 2.39 -18.76
CA LEU A 110 -2.49 3.26 -17.61
C LEU A 110 -2.41 2.44 -16.32
N ALA A 111 -1.33 2.62 -15.58
CA ALA A 111 -1.18 1.97 -14.28
C ALA A 111 -0.59 2.94 -13.26
N THR A 112 -0.94 2.73 -11.99
CA THR A 112 -0.56 3.61 -10.88
C THR A 112 -0.40 2.85 -9.58
N THR A 113 0.17 3.53 -8.60
CA THR A 113 0.23 3.15 -7.19
C THR A 113 0.39 4.41 -6.33
N ASN A 114 0.40 4.25 -5.00
CA ASN A 114 0.78 5.30 -4.06
C ASN A 114 2.24 5.19 -3.64
N SER A 115 2.83 6.28 -3.20
CA SER A 115 4.14 6.25 -2.54
C SER A 115 4.03 5.73 -1.10
N GLY A 116 5.09 5.07 -0.62
CA GLY A 116 5.19 4.64 0.79
C GLY A 116 4.66 3.23 1.07
N GLY A 117 4.32 2.47 0.05
CA GLY A 117 3.92 1.06 0.14
C GLY A 117 2.46 0.84 0.52
N GLY A 118 2.09 -0.41 0.69
CA GLY A 118 0.72 -0.83 0.99
C GLY A 118 0.14 -0.12 2.20
N GLY A 119 -1.16 0.22 2.14
CA GLY A 119 -1.87 0.92 3.19
C GLY A 119 -1.71 2.45 3.23
N GLN A 120 -0.90 3.07 2.36
CA GLN A 120 -0.76 4.53 2.27
C GLN A 120 -1.69 5.18 1.23
N TRP A 121 -2.57 4.41 0.59
CA TRP A 121 -3.62 4.96 -0.26
C TRP A 121 -4.56 5.87 0.54
N SER A 122 -5.00 6.97 -0.02
CA SER A 122 -5.87 7.94 0.61
C SER A 122 -6.91 8.47 -0.39
N GLU A 123 -7.95 9.10 0.11
CA GLU A 123 -9.00 9.74 -0.68
C GLU A 123 -8.48 10.71 -1.76
N ILE A 124 -7.35 11.37 -1.50
CA ILE A 124 -6.72 12.26 -2.48
C ILE A 124 -6.27 11.50 -3.73
N HIS A 125 -5.80 10.25 -3.59
CA HIS A 125 -5.48 9.40 -4.74
C HIS A 125 -6.75 9.04 -5.51
N SER A 126 -7.79 8.57 -4.82
CA SER A 126 -9.08 8.18 -5.42
C SER A 126 -9.77 9.35 -6.13
N MET A 127 -9.75 10.54 -5.54
CA MET A 127 -10.30 11.76 -6.15
C MET A 127 -9.67 12.08 -7.52
N ARG A 128 -8.40 11.72 -7.73
CA ARG A 128 -7.69 11.88 -9.01
C ARG A 128 -8.11 10.87 -10.08
N LEU A 129 -8.83 9.83 -9.67
CA LEU A 129 -9.34 8.75 -10.53
C LEU A 129 -10.86 8.79 -10.65
N ARG A 130 -11.49 9.91 -10.30
CA ARG A 130 -12.95 10.10 -10.38
C ARG A 130 -13.48 9.75 -11.76
N ASP A 131 -14.65 9.08 -11.80
CA ASP A 131 -15.39 8.69 -12.99
C ASP A 131 -14.58 7.77 -13.95
N ARG A 132 -13.56 7.06 -13.42
CA ARG A 132 -12.73 6.13 -14.19
C ARG A 132 -13.12 4.68 -13.93
N ASP A 133 -13.00 3.85 -14.96
CA ASP A 133 -12.92 2.40 -14.76
C ASP A 133 -11.61 2.06 -14.05
N CYS A 134 -11.69 1.39 -12.90
CA CYS A 134 -10.55 1.06 -12.07
C CYS A 134 -10.38 -0.46 -11.91
N TYR A 135 -9.18 -0.96 -12.18
CA TYR A 135 -8.77 -2.34 -11.91
C TYR A 135 -7.82 -2.34 -10.72
N VAL A 136 -8.24 -2.91 -9.60
CA VAL A 136 -7.45 -3.00 -8.37
C VAL A 136 -6.79 -4.37 -8.28
N PHE A 137 -5.49 -4.40 -8.06
CA PHE A 137 -4.71 -5.63 -7.96
C PHE A 137 -4.44 -5.98 -6.50
N GLU A 138 -4.71 -7.24 -6.15
CA GLU A 138 -4.48 -7.81 -4.84
C GLU A 138 -3.29 -8.75 -4.88
N ASP A 139 -2.14 -8.34 -4.30
CA ASP A 139 -1.00 -9.24 -4.13
C ASP A 139 -1.36 -10.37 -3.16
N ASN A 140 -0.85 -11.58 -3.39
CA ASN A 140 -1.25 -12.75 -2.61
C ASN A 140 -0.57 -12.84 -1.25
N ASP A 141 -0.76 -11.82 -0.41
CA ASP A 141 -0.42 -11.85 1.02
C ASP A 141 -1.40 -11.00 1.84
N ALA A 142 -1.32 -11.07 3.15
CA ALA A 142 -2.23 -10.35 4.04
C ALA A 142 -2.13 -8.81 3.87
N LYS A 143 -0.95 -8.27 3.52
CA LYS A 143 -0.76 -6.84 3.30
C LYS A 143 -1.35 -6.39 1.96
N GLY A 144 -1.17 -7.20 0.91
CA GLY A 144 -1.77 -6.97 -0.41
C GLY A 144 -3.30 -6.95 -0.33
N ARG A 145 -3.90 -7.91 0.37
CA ARG A 145 -5.35 -7.95 0.62
C ARG A 145 -5.84 -6.71 1.37
N ALA A 146 -5.15 -6.31 2.44
CA ALA A 146 -5.52 -5.13 3.21
C ALA A 146 -5.36 -3.84 2.39
N HIS A 147 -4.32 -3.78 1.53
CA HIS A 147 -4.11 -2.66 0.62
C HIS A 147 -5.21 -2.55 -0.43
N ALA A 148 -5.51 -3.65 -1.15
CA ALA A 148 -6.55 -3.69 -2.17
C ALA A 148 -7.92 -3.30 -1.59
N ARG A 149 -8.28 -3.82 -0.41
CA ARG A 149 -9.51 -3.43 0.30
C ARG A 149 -9.56 -1.92 0.54
N LYS A 150 -8.51 -1.34 1.11
CA LYS A 150 -8.44 0.10 1.39
C LYS A 150 -8.56 0.95 0.12
N VAL A 151 -7.96 0.50 -0.99
CA VAL A 151 -8.08 1.17 -2.30
C VAL A 151 -9.53 1.13 -2.77
N ILE A 152 -10.18 -0.04 -2.75
CA ILE A 152 -11.58 -0.23 -3.17
C ILE A 152 -12.51 0.64 -2.32
N GLU A 153 -12.43 0.55 -0.99
CA GLU A 153 -13.24 1.36 -0.06
C GLU A 153 -13.09 2.87 -0.33
N SER A 154 -11.88 3.31 -0.64
CA SER A 154 -11.64 4.72 -0.97
C SER A 154 -12.17 5.12 -2.35
N LEU A 155 -12.20 4.21 -3.33
CA LEU A 155 -12.65 4.47 -4.70
C LEU A 155 -14.16 4.55 -4.81
N THR A 156 -14.93 3.81 -4.02
CA THR A 156 -16.42 3.76 -4.10
C THR A 156 -17.09 5.13 -3.99
N ALA A 157 -16.44 6.10 -3.34
CA ALA A 157 -16.92 7.48 -3.29
C ALA A 157 -16.67 8.28 -4.59
N PHE A 158 -15.94 7.73 -5.57
CA PHE A 158 -15.47 8.46 -6.73
C PHE A 158 -15.76 7.77 -8.06
N THR A 159 -16.02 6.46 -8.08
CA THR A 159 -16.38 5.71 -9.28
C THR A 159 -17.22 4.49 -8.96
N ASP A 160 -18.15 4.13 -9.83
CA ASP A 160 -19.01 2.94 -9.73
C ASP A 160 -18.40 1.74 -10.49
N SER A 161 -17.31 1.95 -11.22
CA SER A 161 -16.66 0.92 -12.06
C SER A 161 -15.34 0.47 -11.44
N ILE A 162 -15.44 -0.51 -10.52
CA ILE A 162 -14.29 -1.09 -9.84
C ILE A 162 -14.27 -2.60 -10.08
N GLN A 163 -13.12 -3.11 -10.52
CA GLN A 163 -12.87 -4.53 -10.69
C GLN A 163 -11.65 -4.96 -9.89
N LEU A 164 -11.70 -6.15 -9.30
CA LEU A 164 -10.62 -6.76 -8.55
C LEU A 164 -9.91 -7.82 -9.40
N ILE A 165 -8.60 -7.81 -9.39
CA ILE A 165 -7.74 -8.87 -9.95
C ILE A 165 -6.91 -9.43 -8.81
N HIS A 166 -7.03 -10.74 -8.53
CA HIS A 166 -6.34 -11.38 -7.42
C HIS A 166 -5.54 -12.61 -7.87
N PHE A 167 -4.64 -13.07 -7.01
CA PHE A 167 -3.71 -14.18 -7.26
C PHE A 167 -3.78 -15.26 -6.17
N ARG A 168 -4.95 -15.44 -5.52
CA ARG A 168 -5.13 -16.28 -4.32
C ARG A 168 -4.76 -17.75 -4.51
N GLU A 169 -4.83 -18.28 -5.75
CA GLU A 169 -4.46 -19.65 -6.11
C GLU A 169 -2.95 -19.84 -6.36
N PHE A 170 -2.18 -18.75 -6.39
CA PHE A 170 -0.73 -18.77 -6.57
C PHE A 170 0.01 -18.82 -5.22
N PRO A 171 1.34 -19.05 -5.20
CA PRO A 171 2.12 -19.04 -3.97
C PRO A 171 2.03 -17.71 -3.19
N ASP A 172 2.29 -17.77 -1.88
CA ASP A 172 2.38 -16.58 -1.02
C ASP A 172 3.31 -15.52 -1.63
N LYS A 173 2.90 -14.24 -1.54
CA LYS A 173 3.59 -13.06 -2.11
C LYS A 173 3.67 -13.01 -3.64
N TYR A 174 2.85 -13.78 -4.32
CA TYR A 174 2.75 -13.69 -5.79
C TYR A 174 2.06 -12.37 -6.18
N ASP A 175 2.63 -11.68 -7.16
CA ASP A 175 2.19 -10.37 -7.61
C ASP A 175 1.94 -10.32 -9.13
N ALA A 176 1.42 -9.22 -9.64
CA ALA A 176 1.17 -9.03 -11.06
C ALA A 176 2.45 -9.14 -11.90
N ALA A 177 3.59 -8.67 -11.38
CA ALA A 177 4.85 -8.79 -12.10
C ALA A 177 5.36 -10.24 -12.17
N ASP A 178 4.97 -11.09 -11.21
CA ASP A 178 5.26 -12.53 -11.28
C ASP A 178 4.36 -13.21 -12.32
N PHE A 179 3.09 -12.85 -12.38
CA PHE A 179 2.15 -13.36 -13.38
C PHE A 179 2.61 -13.07 -14.81
N LEU A 180 2.99 -11.82 -15.09
CA LEU A 180 3.44 -11.36 -16.40
C LEU A 180 4.79 -11.94 -16.86
N LYS A 181 5.49 -12.74 -16.05
CA LYS A 181 6.66 -13.50 -16.51
C LYS A 181 6.31 -14.69 -17.42
N THR A 182 5.10 -15.21 -17.30
CA THR A 182 4.66 -16.45 -17.95
C THR A 182 3.31 -16.33 -18.66
N HIS A 183 2.58 -15.23 -18.45
CA HIS A 183 1.26 -14.94 -19.01
C HIS A 183 1.25 -13.53 -19.61
N ASP A 184 0.34 -13.28 -20.52
CA ASP A 184 0.18 -11.96 -21.13
C ASP A 184 -0.89 -11.11 -20.42
N TYR A 185 -1.06 -9.88 -20.92
CA TYR A 185 -2.06 -8.95 -20.41
C TYR A 185 -3.51 -9.42 -20.63
N GLU A 186 -3.80 -10.09 -21.73
CA GLU A 186 -5.15 -10.57 -22.02
C GLU A 186 -5.56 -11.65 -21.01
N GLU A 187 -4.67 -12.58 -20.70
CA GLU A 187 -4.87 -13.60 -19.66
C GLU A 187 -5.04 -12.98 -18.28
N LEU A 188 -4.27 -11.91 -17.99
CA LEU A 188 -4.39 -11.16 -16.75
C LEU A 188 -5.78 -10.53 -16.60
N MET A 189 -6.30 -9.91 -17.65
CA MET A 189 -7.61 -9.23 -17.63
C MET A 189 -8.81 -10.19 -17.56
N GLN A 190 -8.65 -11.46 -17.99
CA GLN A 190 -9.68 -12.49 -17.80
C GLN A 190 -9.94 -12.81 -16.33
N ARG A 191 -9.08 -12.38 -15.43
CA ARG A 191 -9.21 -12.56 -13.97
C ARG A 191 -9.99 -11.44 -13.29
N ALA A 192 -10.39 -10.40 -14.02
CA ALA A 192 -11.06 -9.25 -13.45
C ALA A 192 -12.48 -9.60 -13.00
N GLU A 193 -12.80 -9.32 -11.74
CA GLU A 193 -14.10 -9.55 -11.11
C GLU A 193 -14.70 -8.20 -10.72
N PHE A 194 -15.94 -7.93 -11.15
CA PHE A 194 -16.66 -6.73 -10.74
C PHE A 194 -16.93 -6.76 -9.23
N ILE A 195 -16.67 -5.65 -8.57
CA ILE A 195 -17.07 -5.41 -7.21
C ILE A 195 -18.48 -4.82 -7.27
N ASP A 196 -19.48 -5.64 -6.96
CA ASP A 196 -20.87 -5.16 -6.80
C ASP A 196 -21.00 -4.48 -5.42
N GLU A 197 -21.47 -3.24 -5.39
CA GLU A 197 -21.69 -2.48 -4.14
C GLU A 197 -22.67 -3.20 -3.19
N THR A 198 -23.54 -4.06 -3.73
CA THR A 198 -24.46 -4.88 -2.92
C THR A 198 -23.79 -6.16 -2.36
N ALA A 199 -22.65 -6.56 -2.91
CA ALA A 199 -21.84 -7.70 -2.51
C ALA A 199 -20.67 -7.31 -1.59
N VAL A 200 -20.63 -6.10 -1.05
CA VAL A 200 -19.74 -5.70 0.05
C VAL A 200 -20.25 -6.26 1.40
N GLU A 201 -20.91 -7.42 1.40
CA GLU A 201 -20.66 -8.44 2.41
C GLU A 201 -19.30 -9.09 2.05
N ILE A 202 -18.25 -8.28 2.12
CA ILE A 202 -16.92 -8.83 2.29
C ILE A 202 -17.03 -9.69 3.54
N GLU A 203 -16.91 -11.00 3.41
CA GLU A 203 -16.63 -11.87 4.54
C GLU A 203 -15.46 -11.25 5.27
N LEU A 204 -15.79 -10.45 6.26
CA LEU A 204 -14.87 -9.94 7.24
C LEU A 204 -14.53 -11.17 8.09
N ASP A 205 -13.69 -12.06 7.56
CA ASP A 205 -12.91 -12.97 8.38
C ASP A 205 -11.99 -12.09 9.22
N PHE A 206 -12.60 -11.54 10.28
CA PHE A 206 -11.88 -10.99 11.40
C PHE A 206 -11.26 -12.16 12.16
N GLU A 207 -10.18 -12.72 11.67
CA GLU A 207 -9.16 -13.24 12.57
C GLU A 207 -8.45 -12.03 13.20
N ASN A 208 -9.20 -11.31 14.05
CA ASN A 208 -8.62 -10.40 15.01
C ASN A 208 -8.05 -11.24 16.15
N GLU A 209 -6.87 -11.75 15.98
CA GLU A 209 -6.00 -12.01 17.10
C GLU A 209 -5.45 -10.67 17.58
N ASP A 210 -6.23 -9.95 18.42
CA ASP A 210 -5.61 -9.04 19.35
C ASP A 210 -5.01 -9.90 20.48
N ASP A 211 -3.84 -9.52 20.93
CA ASP A 211 -3.07 -10.22 21.97
C ASP A 211 -3.77 -10.23 23.34
N SER A 212 -5.03 -9.78 23.47
CA SER A 212 -5.80 -9.66 24.70
C SER A 212 -6.82 -10.79 24.91
N GLY A 213 -7.11 -11.61 23.87
CA GLY A 213 -8.00 -12.79 23.98
C GLY A 213 -9.45 -12.47 24.32
N VAL A 214 -9.90 -11.24 24.14
CA VAL A 214 -11.30 -10.83 24.36
C VAL A 214 -12.00 -10.77 23.01
N PRO A 215 -13.04 -11.57 22.73
CA PRO A 215 -13.79 -11.47 21.50
C PRO A 215 -14.55 -10.13 21.46
N LEU A 216 -14.19 -9.28 20.52
CA LEU A 216 -14.94 -8.07 20.23
C LEU A 216 -16.20 -8.46 19.45
N SER A 217 -17.39 -8.35 20.06
CA SER A 217 -18.65 -8.48 19.35
C SER A 217 -19.08 -7.10 18.81
N TYR A 218 -19.22 -6.99 17.50
CA TYR A 218 -19.78 -5.80 16.87
C TYR A 218 -21.23 -6.07 16.46
N GLU A 219 -22.13 -5.18 16.78
CA GLU A 219 -23.48 -5.17 16.21
C GLU A 219 -23.39 -4.51 14.83
N VAL A 220 -23.68 -5.26 13.77
CA VAL A 220 -23.84 -4.71 12.42
C VAL A 220 -25.20 -4.01 12.36
N LEU A 221 -25.17 -2.68 12.33
CA LEU A 221 -26.39 -1.87 12.19
C LEU A 221 -26.73 -1.73 10.71
N SER A 222 -28.00 -1.98 10.36
CA SER A 222 -28.48 -1.67 9.02
C SER A 222 -28.54 -0.16 8.79
N ILE A 223 -28.59 0.27 7.53
CA ILE A 223 -28.80 1.69 7.18
C ILE A 223 -30.08 2.24 7.83
N ALA A 224 -31.13 1.42 7.93
CA ALA A 224 -32.38 1.78 8.60
C ALA A 224 -32.17 2.01 10.11
N ASP A 225 -31.33 1.20 10.77
CA ASP A 225 -30.99 1.37 12.18
C ASP A 225 -30.19 2.67 12.41
N LEU A 226 -29.28 3.01 11.50
CA LEU A 226 -28.53 4.26 11.55
C LEU A 226 -29.44 5.50 11.43
N TYR A 227 -30.42 5.47 10.54
CA TYR A 227 -31.43 6.56 10.41
C TYR A 227 -32.39 6.63 11.61
N ALA A 228 -32.62 5.53 12.31
CA ALA A 228 -33.46 5.49 13.50
C ALA A 228 -32.72 5.91 14.78
N MET A 229 -31.40 6.05 14.73
CA MET A 229 -30.62 6.50 15.88
C MET A 229 -30.90 7.98 16.19
N PRO A 230 -31.07 8.34 17.48
CA PRO A 230 -31.15 9.74 17.87
C PRO A 230 -29.83 10.42 17.52
N PRO A 231 -29.86 11.72 17.16
CA PRO A 231 -28.65 12.48 16.86
C PRO A 231 -27.65 12.41 18.02
N ALA A 232 -26.37 12.22 17.70
CA ALA A 232 -25.32 12.14 18.70
C ALA A 232 -25.29 13.43 19.54
N LYS A 233 -25.30 13.27 20.86
CA LYS A 233 -25.00 14.36 21.77
C LYS A 233 -23.49 14.50 21.92
N TRP A 234 -22.98 15.68 21.67
CA TRP A 234 -21.58 16.00 21.80
C TRP A 234 -21.27 16.55 23.20
N LEU A 235 -20.28 16.00 23.87
CA LEU A 235 -19.78 16.51 25.15
C LEU A 235 -18.91 17.77 24.98
N ILE A 236 -18.24 17.84 23.85
CA ILE A 236 -17.51 19.03 23.39
C ILE A 236 -17.97 19.24 21.96
N ASP A 237 -18.51 20.40 21.67
CA ASP A 237 -19.17 20.72 20.40
C ASP A 237 -18.32 20.32 19.19
N GLY A 238 -18.80 19.31 18.44
CA GLY A 238 -18.14 18.77 17.25
C GLY A 238 -16.90 17.92 17.47
N VAL A 239 -16.53 17.54 18.70
CA VAL A 239 -15.26 16.83 18.97
C VAL A 239 -15.43 15.46 19.64
N ILE A 240 -16.28 15.30 20.65
CA ILE A 240 -16.47 14.03 21.36
C ILE A 240 -17.96 13.74 21.52
N ALA A 241 -18.42 12.59 21.05
CA ALA A 241 -19.78 12.12 21.26
C ALA A 241 -19.99 11.57 22.70
N GLU A 242 -21.10 11.92 23.32
CA GLU A 242 -21.42 11.50 24.71
C GLU A 242 -21.42 9.97 24.91
N ARG A 243 -21.58 9.18 23.84
CA ARG A 243 -21.58 7.71 23.88
C ARG A 243 -20.21 7.05 23.79
N GLU A 244 -19.16 7.79 23.44
CA GLU A 244 -17.79 7.25 23.33
C GLU A 244 -17.04 7.20 24.68
N LEU A 245 -17.66 7.70 25.76
CA LEU A 245 -17.08 7.74 27.11
C LEU A 245 -17.63 6.65 28.04
N THR A 246 -18.00 5.49 27.50
CA THR A 246 -18.31 4.34 28.37
C THR A 246 -17.04 3.51 28.56
N VAL A 247 -16.50 3.61 29.78
CA VAL A 247 -15.36 2.83 30.30
C VAL A 247 -15.71 1.35 30.38
#